data_4d2ecee25e95fd98c211840456ad3171
#
_entry.id   4d2ecee25e95fd98c211840456ad3171
#
_cell.length_a   1.000
_cell.length_b   1.000
_cell.length_c   1.000
_cell.angle_alpha   90.00
_cell.angle_beta   90.00
_cell.angle_gamma   90.00
#
_symmetry.space_group_name_H-M   'P 1'
#
loop_
_entity.id
_entity.type
_entity.pdbx_description
1 polymer ?
#
loop_
_entity_poly.entity_id
_entity_poly.type
_entity_poly.pdbx_seq_one_letter_code
_entity_poly.pdbx_strand_id
1 'polypeptide(L)'
;MTEQAKFGGDGMNHGRVEIPVAWPVTGHNDDENELSPEAQRKREQREREKAAGVEVFELKMGPAEQAMLAEGRVLRGSNGIPYTATEYLLTLLRNDNRLLGKQRGKLEGRTCKNCQKQLPRGCGGTWAGESRCLLARSEIALEL
;
A
#
# COMPACT_ATOMS: atom_id res chain seq x y z
N MET A 1 60.51 -26.45 -10.96
CA MET A 1 60.70 -26.91 -9.58
C MET A 1 59.50 -26.43 -8.79
N THR A 2 58.49 -27.26 -8.67
CA THR A 2 57.22 -26.95 -8.03
C THR A 2 57.03 -27.96 -6.92
N GLU A 3 57.09 -27.48 -5.71
CA GLU A 3 56.96 -28.24 -4.48
C GLU A 3 55.50 -28.37 -4.09
N GLN A 4 54.98 -29.57 -4.09
CA GLN A 4 53.61 -29.89 -3.68
C GLN A 4 53.60 -30.15 -2.18
N ALA A 5 52.92 -29.30 -1.44
CA ALA A 5 52.57 -29.51 -0.04
C ALA A 5 51.39 -30.47 0.09
N LYS A 6 51.64 -31.65 0.64
CA LYS A 6 50.62 -32.62 1.06
C LYS A 6 50.04 -32.18 2.40
N PHE A 7 48.75 -31.84 2.43
CA PHE A 7 48.00 -31.72 3.68
C PHE A 7 47.41 -33.10 4.04
N GLY A 8 47.88 -33.63 5.17
CA GLY A 8 47.35 -34.83 5.78
C GLY A 8 45.98 -34.51 6.43
N GLY A 9 45.00 -35.35 6.13
CA GLY A 9 43.70 -35.30 6.75
C GLY A 9 43.69 -36.04 8.08
N ASP A 10 43.56 -35.31 9.17
CA ASP A 10 43.26 -35.89 10.47
C ASP A 10 41.74 -36.07 10.62
N GLY A 11 41.32 -37.32 10.65
CA GLY A 11 39.95 -37.73 10.85
C GLY A 11 39.50 -37.41 12.28
N MET A 12 38.73 -36.34 12.45
CA MET A 12 38.01 -36.11 13.68
C MET A 12 36.76 -36.98 13.74
N ASN A 13 36.89 -38.01 14.56
CA ASN A 13 35.79 -38.87 14.97
C ASN A 13 34.77 -38.03 15.81
N HIS A 14 33.73 -37.57 15.15
CA HIS A 14 32.64 -36.91 15.85
C HIS A 14 31.79 -37.99 16.54
N GLY A 15 32.10 -38.22 17.81
CA GLY A 15 31.26 -39.02 18.69
C GLY A 15 29.82 -38.54 18.64
N ARG A 16 28.94 -39.42 18.21
CA ARG A 16 27.50 -39.21 18.22
C ARG A 16 27.06 -39.07 19.67
N VAL A 17 26.80 -37.85 20.14
CA VAL A 17 26.17 -37.60 21.44
C VAL A 17 24.71 -38.02 21.31
N GLU A 18 24.35 -39.16 21.86
CA GLU A 18 22.97 -39.56 22.01
C GLU A 18 22.34 -38.70 23.11
N ILE A 19 21.58 -37.72 22.73
CA ILE A 19 20.76 -36.91 23.65
C ILE A 19 19.51 -37.73 23.97
N PRO A 20 19.27 -38.14 25.22
CA PRO A 20 18.04 -38.82 25.59
C PRO A 20 16.88 -37.81 25.53
N VAL A 21 16.15 -37.82 24.42
CA VAL A 21 14.92 -37.05 24.28
C VAL A 21 13.79 -37.81 24.93
N ALA A 22 13.70 -37.71 26.24
CA ALA A 22 12.50 -38.02 26.98
C ALA A 22 11.96 -36.72 27.61
N TRP A 23 11.43 -35.83 26.76
CA TRP A 23 10.52 -34.83 27.28
C TRP A 23 9.19 -35.52 27.54
N PRO A 24 8.60 -35.40 28.76
CA PRO A 24 7.24 -35.85 28.95
C PRO A 24 6.37 -35.02 27.99
N VAL A 25 5.76 -35.67 27.03
CA VAL A 25 4.66 -35.13 26.25
C VAL A 25 3.54 -34.94 27.26
N THR A 26 3.54 -33.78 27.93
CA THR A 26 2.37 -33.33 28.66
C THR A 26 1.28 -33.19 27.63
N GLY A 27 0.23 -34.02 27.79
CA GLY A 27 -0.90 -34.06 26.89
C GLY A 27 -1.35 -32.64 26.58
N HIS A 28 -1.37 -32.32 25.29
CA HIS A 28 -2.10 -31.18 24.80
C HIS A 28 -3.56 -31.50 25.14
N ASN A 29 -4.03 -30.93 26.22
CA ASN A 29 -5.46 -30.83 26.43
C ASN A 29 -5.96 -29.98 25.27
N ASP A 30 -6.69 -30.62 24.37
CA ASP A 30 -7.56 -29.96 23.38
C ASP A 30 -8.73 -29.31 24.15
N ASP A 31 -8.39 -28.55 25.21
CA ASP A 31 -9.32 -27.63 25.83
C ASP A 31 -9.63 -26.56 24.79
N GLU A 32 -10.86 -26.62 24.35
CA GLU A 32 -11.56 -25.72 23.46
C GLU A 32 -10.94 -24.32 23.53
N ASN A 33 -10.31 -23.91 22.44
CA ASN A 33 -9.62 -22.64 22.28
C ASN A 33 -10.65 -21.49 22.38
N GLU A 34 -11.17 -21.28 23.60
CA GLU A 34 -11.97 -20.12 23.92
C GLU A 34 -11.07 -18.89 23.77
N LEU A 35 -11.21 -18.27 22.59
CA LEU A 35 -10.56 -17.02 22.30
C LEU A 35 -10.81 -16.04 23.45
N SER A 36 -9.77 -15.40 23.94
CA SER A 36 -9.94 -14.39 24.98
C SER A 36 -11.00 -13.36 24.54
N PRO A 37 -11.74 -12.76 25.48
CA PRO A 37 -12.78 -11.79 25.14
C PRO A 37 -12.28 -10.65 24.25
N GLU A 38 -11.02 -10.29 24.36
CA GLU A 38 -10.38 -9.29 23.50
C GLU A 38 -10.14 -9.82 22.07
N ALA A 39 -9.70 -11.07 21.95
CA ALA A 39 -9.51 -11.71 20.66
C ALA A 39 -10.84 -11.90 19.91
N GLN A 40 -11.91 -12.24 20.62
CA GLN A 40 -13.27 -12.33 20.08
C GLN A 40 -13.74 -10.97 19.54
N ARG A 41 -13.60 -9.89 20.32
CA ARG A 41 -13.94 -8.52 19.88
C ARG A 41 -13.17 -8.09 18.64
N LYS A 42 -11.86 -8.37 18.59
CA LYS A 42 -11.03 -8.07 17.41
C LYS A 42 -11.48 -8.86 16.18
N ARG A 43 -11.86 -10.10 16.35
CA ARG A 43 -12.39 -10.93 15.26
C ARG A 43 -13.72 -10.39 14.75
N GLU A 44 -14.66 -10.13 15.63
CA GLU A 44 -15.96 -9.55 15.27
C GLU A 44 -15.81 -8.19 14.56
N GLN A 45 -14.88 -7.36 15.02
CA GLN A 45 -14.61 -6.08 14.38
C GLN A 45 -14.11 -6.28 12.94
N ARG A 46 -13.13 -7.18 12.72
CA ARG A 46 -12.63 -7.50 11.38
C ARG A 46 -13.72 -8.07 10.47
N GLU A 47 -14.60 -8.89 11.00
CA GLU A 47 -15.73 -9.44 10.24
C GLU A 47 -16.72 -8.34 9.84
N ARG A 48 -17.02 -7.38 10.72
CA ARG A 48 -17.85 -6.21 10.42
C ARG A 48 -17.21 -5.32 9.36
N GLU A 49 -15.91 -5.04 9.49
CA GLU A 49 -15.16 -4.24 8.53
C GLU A 49 -15.14 -4.92 7.15
N LYS A 50 -14.91 -6.24 7.12
CA LYS A 50 -14.95 -7.03 5.89
C LYS A 50 -16.35 -7.04 5.25
N ALA A 51 -17.39 -7.19 6.05
CA ALA A 51 -18.77 -7.14 5.58
C ALA A 51 -19.17 -5.74 5.05
N ALA A 52 -18.58 -4.69 5.61
CA ALA A 52 -18.73 -3.31 5.15
C ALA A 52 -17.86 -2.98 3.92
N GLY A 53 -17.10 -3.95 3.38
CA GLY A 53 -16.20 -3.74 2.24
C GLY A 53 -14.97 -2.88 2.56
N VAL A 54 -14.59 -2.79 3.84
CA VAL A 54 -13.39 -2.07 4.25
C VAL A 54 -12.17 -2.90 3.89
N GLU A 55 -11.27 -2.31 3.11
CA GLU A 55 -10.00 -2.91 2.73
C GLU A 55 -8.84 -2.17 3.40
N VAL A 56 -7.86 -2.91 3.88
CA VAL A 56 -6.67 -2.35 4.53
C VAL A 56 -5.56 -2.19 3.50
N PHE A 57 -5.08 -0.96 3.34
CA PHE A 57 -3.94 -0.65 2.48
C PHE A 57 -2.72 -0.31 3.33
N GLU A 58 -1.62 -0.97 3.07
CA GLU A 58 -0.33 -0.64 3.65
C GLU A 58 0.41 0.34 2.74
N LEU A 59 0.75 1.50 3.29
CA LEU A 59 1.48 2.54 2.58
C LEU A 59 2.90 2.68 3.17
N LYS A 60 3.91 2.46 2.33
CA LYS A 60 5.32 2.69 2.69
C LYS A 60 5.70 4.13 2.30
N MET A 61 6.13 4.91 3.26
CA MET A 61 6.53 6.30 3.06
C MET A 61 7.97 6.51 3.50
N GLY A 62 8.73 7.25 2.69
CA GLY A 62 10.06 7.72 3.04
C GLY A 62 10.02 8.87 4.06
N PRO A 63 11.18 9.32 4.58
CA PRO A 63 11.24 10.39 5.57
C PRO A 63 10.63 11.70 5.07
N ALA A 64 10.79 12.04 3.81
CA ALA A 64 10.24 13.25 3.21
C ALA A 64 8.71 13.24 3.19
N GLU A 65 8.11 12.15 2.75
CA GLU A 65 6.65 11.98 2.71
C GLU A 65 6.04 11.94 4.11
N GLN A 66 6.75 11.34 5.09
CA GLN A 66 6.33 11.36 6.49
C GLN A 66 6.31 12.78 7.05
N ALA A 67 7.33 13.61 6.73
CA ALA A 67 7.37 15.00 7.13
C ALA A 67 6.23 15.82 6.52
N MET A 68 5.98 15.65 5.20
CA MET A 68 4.85 16.30 4.51
C MET A 68 3.50 15.90 5.12
N LEU A 69 3.34 14.61 5.44
CA LEU A 69 2.12 14.11 6.08
C LEU A 69 1.93 14.74 7.46
N ALA A 70 2.98 14.78 8.27
CA ALA A 70 2.93 15.35 9.61
C ALA A 70 2.58 16.85 9.58
N GLU A 71 3.23 17.62 8.73
CA GLU A 71 2.96 19.04 8.52
C GLU A 71 1.52 19.28 8.05
N GLY A 72 1.10 18.57 7.01
CA GLY A 72 -0.23 18.73 6.45
C GLY A 72 -1.36 18.42 7.43
N ARG A 73 -1.19 17.40 8.28
CA ARG A 73 -2.14 17.05 9.34
C ARG A 73 -2.32 18.18 10.36
N VAL A 74 -1.23 18.82 10.73
CA VAL A 74 -1.24 19.93 11.69
C VAL A 74 -1.85 21.19 11.08
N LEU A 75 -1.34 21.61 9.91
CA LEU A 75 -1.77 22.86 9.27
C LEU A 75 -3.22 22.85 8.81
N ARG A 76 -3.76 21.69 8.44
CA ARG A 76 -5.14 21.54 8.00
C ARG A 76 -6.08 21.04 9.09
N GLY A 77 -5.57 20.82 10.29
CA GLY A 77 -6.35 20.43 11.44
C GLY A 77 -7.43 21.46 11.78
N SER A 78 -8.50 21.04 12.40
CA SER A 78 -9.62 21.88 12.81
C SER A 78 -9.55 22.15 14.31
N ASN A 79 -9.78 23.39 14.72
CA ASN A 79 -9.80 23.82 16.13
C ASN A 79 -8.50 23.45 16.91
N GLY A 80 -7.34 23.48 16.25
CA GLY A 80 -6.06 23.12 16.86
C GLY A 80 -5.84 21.63 17.05
N ILE A 81 -6.75 20.78 16.58
CA ILE A 81 -6.62 19.33 16.64
C ILE A 81 -6.13 18.82 15.27
N PRO A 82 -4.93 18.21 15.20
CA PRO A 82 -4.41 17.63 13.97
C PRO A 82 -5.29 16.45 13.50
N TYR A 83 -5.44 16.30 12.19
CA TYR A 83 -6.04 15.09 11.64
C TYR A 83 -5.25 13.84 12.02
N THR A 84 -5.91 12.71 12.18
CA THR A 84 -5.23 11.41 12.10
C THR A 84 -4.67 11.20 10.69
N ALA A 85 -3.66 10.34 10.53
CA ALA A 85 -3.09 10.06 9.20
C ALA A 85 -4.15 9.54 8.24
N THR A 86 -4.99 8.62 8.70
CA THR A 86 -6.08 8.03 7.92
C THR A 86 -7.11 9.09 7.48
N GLU A 87 -7.59 9.92 8.40
CA GLU A 87 -8.57 10.97 8.08
C GLU A 87 -8.00 11.97 7.08
N TYR A 88 -6.73 12.34 7.24
CA TYR A 88 -6.08 13.27 6.34
C TYR A 88 -5.97 12.69 4.92
N LEU A 89 -5.46 11.47 4.79
CA LEU A 89 -5.33 10.81 3.50
C LEU A 89 -6.68 10.56 2.83
N LEU A 90 -7.69 10.10 3.56
CA LEU A 90 -9.03 9.91 3.02
C LEU A 90 -9.67 11.25 2.59
N THR A 91 -9.37 12.33 3.30
CA THR A 91 -9.86 13.67 2.94
C THR A 91 -9.18 14.17 1.67
N LEU A 92 -7.87 13.96 1.51
CA LEU A 92 -7.16 14.28 0.28
C LEU A 92 -7.74 13.50 -0.89
N LEU A 93 -7.94 12.20 -0.74
CA LEU A 93 -8.50 11.33 -1.79
C LEU A 93 -9.91 11.79 -2.21
N ARG A 94 -10.77 12.15 -1.25
CA ARG A 94 -12.12 12.66 -1.56
C ARG A 94 -12.07 14.01 -2.28
N ASN A 95 -11.15 14.89 -1.89
CA ASN A 95 -10.98 16.19 -2.51
C ASN A 95 -10.43 16.06 -3.93
N ASP A 96 -9.44 15.20 -4.13
CA ASP A 96 -8.88 14.91 -5.44
C ASP A 96 -9.94 14.31 -6.37
N ASN A 97 -10.67 13.30 -5.93
CA ASN A 97 -11.73 12.68 -6.72
C ASN A 97 -12.82 13.67 -7.12
N ARG A 98 -13.17 14.60 -6.23
CA ARG A 98 -14.12 15.69 -6.54
C ARG A 98 -13.57 16.66 -7.60
N LEU A 99 -12.26 16.97 -7.53
CA LEU A 99 -11.58 17.80 -8.53
C LEU A 99 -11.54 17.09 -9.88
N LEU A 100 -11.11 15.83 -9.89
CA LEU A 100 -11.08 14.97 -11.06
C LEU A 100 -12.47 14.86 -11.73
N GLY A 101 -13.53 14.71 -10.93
CA GLY A 101 -14.89 14.71 -11.45
C GLY A 101 -15.27 16.00 -12.16
N LYS A 102 -14.86 17.16 -11.62
CA LYS A 102 -15.08 18.46 -12.27
C LYS A 102 -14.27 18.61 -13.56
N GLN A 103 -13.04 18.15 -13.57
CA GLN A 103 -12.16 18.18 -14.73
C GLN A 103 -12.70 17.30 -15.87
N ARG A 104 -13.10 16.06 -15.53
CA ARG A 104 -13.74 15.14 -16.47
C ARG A 104 -15.03 15.71 -17.04
N GLY A 105 -15.89 16.28 -16.21
CA GLY A 105 -17.15 16.90 -16.64
C GLY A 105 -16.96 18.03 -17.64
N LYS A 106 -15.82 18.75 -17.58
CA LYS A 106 -15.49 19.77 -18.59
C LYS A 106 -15.13 19.19 -19.96
N LEU A 107 -14.72 17.93 -20.00
CA LEU A 107 -14.29 17.23 -21.22
C LEU A 107 -15.40 16.34 -21.79
N GLU A 108 -16.31 15.88 -20.93
CA GLU A 108 -17.36 14.94 -21.30
C GLU A 108 -18.30 15.54 -22.35
N GLY A 109 -18.63 14.74 -23.36
CA GLY A 109 -19.48 15.18 -24.46
C GLY A 109 -18.80 16.10 -25.49
N ARG A 110 -17.54 16.49 -25.29
CA ARG A 110 -16.81 17.35 -26.23
C ARG A 110 -16.04 16.52 -27.24
N THR A 111 -15.90 17.08 -28.44
CA THR A 111 -15.07 16.50 -29.50
C THR A 111 -13.77 17.29 -29.62
N CYS A 112 -12.66 16.59 -29.64
CA CYS A 112 -11.36 17.22 -29.85
C CYS A 112 -11.26 17.79 -31.28
N LYS A 113 -10.93 19.10 -31.41
CA LYS A 113 -10.83 19.78 -32.71
C LYS A 113 -9.70 19.24 -33.56
N ASN A 114 -8.69 18.61 -32.99
CA ASN A 114 -7.54 18.10 -33.70
C ASN A 114 -7.77 16.68 -34.26
N CYS A 115 -8.20 15.74 -33.43
CA CYS A 115 -8.38 14.34 -33.83
C CYS A 115 -9.84 13.93 -34.10
N GLN A 116 -10.80 14.83 -33.90
CA GLN A 116 -12.24 14.61 -34.14
C GLN A 116 -12.86 13.46 -33.28
N LYS A 117 -12.17 13.04 -32.21
CA LYS A 117 -12.66 11.98 -31.33
C LYS A 117 -13.30 12.55 -30.08
N GLN A 118 -14.27 11.81 -29.54
CA GLN A 118 -14.98 12.19 -28.31
C GLN A 118 -14.05 12.10 -27.07
N LEU A 119 -14.17 13.07 -26.20
CA LEU A 119 -13.46 13.15 -24.93
C LEU A 119 -14.32 12.52 -23.80
N PRO A 120 -13.71 12.03 -22.73
CA PRO A 120 -12.29 12.14 -22.36
C PRO A 120 -11.35 11.12 -23.05
N ARG A 121 -11.88 10.09 -23.68
CA ARG A 121 -11.06 9.02 -24.30
C ARG A 121 -10.13 9.52 -25.42
N GLY A 122 -10.64 10.40 -26.30
CA GLY A 122 -9.86 11.02 -27.36
C GLY A 122 -9.12 10.04 -28.27
N CYS A 123 -7.91 10.41 -28.69
CA CYS A 123 -7.03 9.59 -29.52
C CYS A 123 -6.01 8.75 -28.74
N GLY A 124 -6.11 8.71 -27.41
CA GLY A 124 -5.14 8.00 -26.58
C GLY A 124 -3.74 8.65 -26.56
N GLY A 125 -3.68 9.98 -26.67
CA GLY A 125 -2.40 10.71 -26.60
C GLY A 125 -1.63 10.85 -27.91
N THR A 126 -2.10 10.28 -29.03
CA THR A 126 -1.42 10.36 -30.34
C THR A 126 -1.04 11.81 -30.75
N TRP A 127 -1.83 12.78 -30.33
CA TRP A 127 -1.64 14.21 -30.63
C TRP A 127 -1.36 15.04 -29.37
N ALA A 128 -0.79 14.43 -28.33
CA ALA A 128 -0.56 15.10 -27.05
C ALA A 128 0.35 16.34 -27.15
N GLY A 129 1.28 16.38 -28.11
CA GLY A 129 2.16 17.53 -28.35
C GLY A 129 1.52 18.69 -29.11
N GLU A 130 0.31 18.52 -29.65
CA GLU A 130 -0.34 19.52 -30.47
C GLU A 130 -1.11 20.54 -29.62
N SER A 131 -0.84 21.83 -29.81
CA SER A 131 -1.50 22.92 -29.06
C SER A 131 -3.02 22.99 -29.25
N ARG A 132 -3.54 22.43 -30.32
CA ARG A 132 -4.97 22.33 -30.62
C ARG A 132 -5.65 21.10 -29.94
N CYS A 133 -4.86 20.18 -29.42
CA CYS A 133 -5.40 19.00 -28.74
C CYS A 133 -5.97 19.41 -27.37
N LEU A 134 -7.26 19.15 -27.17
CA LEU A 134 -7.90 19.47 -25.89
C LEU A 134 -7.38 18.56 -24.78
N LEU A 135 -7.00 17.32 -25.09
CA LEU A 135 -6.38 16.41 -24.13
C LEU A 135 -5.00 16.89 -23.69
N ALA A 136 -4.17 17.40 -24.61
CA ALA A 136 -2.86 17.95 -24.24
C ALA A 136 -2.97 19.08 -23.20
N ARG A 137 -4.03 19.89 -23.30
CA ARG A 137 -4.31 20.97 -22.33
C ARG A 137 -4.96 20.47 -21.03
N SER A 138 -5.65 19.35 -21.08
CA SER A 138 -6.44 18.81 -19.96
C SER A 138 -5.72 17.68 -19.23
N GLU A 139 -4.81 16.98 -19.90
CA GLU A 139 -3.92 16.01 -19.26
C GLU A 139 -2.99 16.69 -18.26
N ILE A 140 -2.53 17.90 -18.55
CA ILE A 140 -1.78 18.72 -17.59
C ILE A 140 -2.63 19.00 -16.32
N ALA A 141 -3.96 19.02 -16.45
CA ALA A 141 -4.89 19.23 -15.35
C ALA A 141 -5.38 17.92 -14.70
N LEU A 142 -5.12 16.76 -15.32
CA LEU A 142 -5.44 15.44 -14.79
C LEU A 142 -4.21 14.74 -14.18
N GLU A 143 -3.02 15.27 -14.43
CA GLU A 143 -1.81 14.83 -13.74
C GLU A 143 -1.82 15.33 -12.29
N LEU A 144 -1.41 14.45 -11.37
CA LEU A 144 -1.18 14.78 -9.96
C LEU A 144 0.16 15.46 -9.78
#